data_3adaef413a011e7084a1ba4555e0b559
#
_entry.id   3adaef413a011e7084a1ba4555e0b559
#
_cell.length_a   1.000
_cell.length_b   1.000
_cell.length_c   1.000
_cell.angle_alpha   90.00
_cell.angle_beta   90.00
_cell.angle_gamma   90.00
#
_symmetry.space_group_name_H-M   'P 1'
#
loop_
_entity.id
_entity.type
_entity.pdbx_description
1 polymer ?
#
loop_
_entity_poly.entity_id
_entity_poly.type
_entity_poly.pdbx_seq_one_letter_code
_entity_poly.pdbx_strand_id
1 'polypeptide(L)'
;KTHLNMKAPNTQQISEEQIAKGQTLLNDVVERAKKIMSDKCAEYKAKTDPYIYEEMERLEALELRHKDAQLTLFDLGIPGMERKKSEKEREIEAIFSNFMDWEKDTLEIEENPYIRIIAVVTGVR
;
A
#
# COMPACT_ATOMS: atom_id res chain seq x y z
N LYS A 1 18.33 -21.05 -0.93
CA LYS A 1 18.68 -20.80 0.51
C LYS A 1 19.93 -21.53 0.98
N THR A 2 20.48 -22.49 0.22
CA THR A 2 21.60 -23.37 0.62
C THR A 2 23.00 -22.80 0.33
N HIS A 3 23.13 -21.80 -0.56
CA HIS A 3 24.44 -21.29 -0.96
C HIS A 3 25.01 -20.15 -0.09
N LEU A 4 24.18 -19.51 0.74
CA LEU A 4 24.61 -18.40 1.61
C LEU A 4 25.26 -18.87 2.92
N ASN A 5 25.22 -20.16 3.25
CA ASN A 5 25.80 -20.70 4.47
C ASN A 5 27.25 -21.25 4.32
N MET A 6 27.81 -21.19 3.11
CA MET A 6 29.22 -21.57 2.93
C MET A 6 30.11 -20.36 3.35
N LYS A 7 30.62 -20.39 4.56
CA LYS A 7 31.65 -19.48 5.06
C LYS A 7 32.98 -19.83 4.42
N ALA A 8 33.15 -19.54 3.12
CA ALA A 8 34.47 -19.50 2.54
C ALA A 8 35.06 -18.12 2.79
N PRO A 9 36.23 -18.00 3.40
CA PRO A 9 36.88 -16.70 3.56
C PRO A 9 37.16 -16.15 2.16
N ASN A 10 36.76 -14.88 1.94
CA ASN A 10 37.05 -14.19 0.68
C ASN A 10 38.55 -13.82 0.68
N THR A 11 39.37 -14.74 0.17
CA THR A 11 40.84 -14.62 0.15
C THR A 11 41.38 -13.93 -1.09
N GLN A 12 40.53 -13.65 -2.08
CA GLN A 12 40.95 -13.00 -3.32
C GLN A 12 40.73 -11.48 -3.26
N GLN A 13 41.79 -10.73 -3.56
CA GLN A 13 41.68 -9.30 -3.80
C GLN A 13 40.90 -9.08 -5.11
N ILE A 14 39.86 -8.28 -5.02
CA ILE A 14 39.05 -7.88 -6.17
C ILE A 14 39.89 -6.93 -7.03
N SER A 15 40.06 -7.22 -8.31
CA SER A 15 40.79 -6.34 -9.23
C SER A 15 39.99 -5.06 -9.54
N GLU A 16 40.69 -3.97 -9.86
CA GLU A 16 40.04 -2.71 -10.28
C GLU A 16 39.14 -2.87 -11.50
N GLU A 17 39.50 -3.75 -12.44
CA GLU A 17 38.65 -4.13 -13.58
C GLU A 17 37.33 -4.77 -13.17
N GLN A 18 37.34 -5.62 -12.15
CA GLN A 18 36.13 -6.26 -11.63
C GLN A 18 35.22 -5.24 -10.93
N ILE A 19 35.82 -4.27 -10.24
CA ILE A 19 35.07 -3.16 -9.62
C ILE A 19 34.43 -2.28 -10.70
N ALA A 20 35.18 -1.89 -11.72
CA ALA A 20 34.66 -1.09 -12.83
C ALA A 20 33.52 -1.80 -13.59
N LYS A 21 33.68 -3.09 -13.84
CA LYS A 21 32.62 -3.93 -14.43
C LYS A 21 31.38 -4.02 -13.52
N GLY A 22 31.57 -4.18 -12.23
CA GLY A 22 30.49 -4.15 -11.26
C GLY A 22 29.73 -2.82 -11.28
N GLN A 23 30.44 -1.71 -11.32
CA GLN A 23 29.84 -0.36 -11.36
C GLN A 23 29.01 -0.10 -12.62
N THR A 24 29.48 -0.56 -13.81
CA THR A 24 28.71 -0.42 -15.04
C THR A 24 27.42 -1.24 -15.03
N LEU A 25 27.43 -2.42 -14.41
CA LEU A 25 26.25 -3.28 -14.30
C LEU A 25 25.24 -2.80 -13.24
N LEU A 26 25.66 -1.97 -12.30
CA LEU A 26 24.79 -1.51 -11.22
C LEU A 26 23.57 -0.74 -11.72
N ASN A 27 23.74 0.13 -12.70
CA ASN A 27 22.64 0.91 -13.26
C ASN A 27 21.59 -0.01 -13.91
N ASP A 28 22.03 -1.00 -14.70
CA ASP A 28 21.13 -1.95 -15.34
C ASP A 28 20.38 -2.81 -14.31
N VAL A 29 21.05 -3.21 -13.26
CA VAL A 29 20.46 -4.00 -12.16
C VAL A 29 19.40 -3.15 -11.42
N VAL A 30 19.69 -1.89 -11.14
CA VAL A 30 18.75 -0.98 -10.47
C VAL A 30 17.53 -0.75 -11.35
N GLU A 31 17.70 -0.50 -12.64
CA GLU A 31 16.57 -0.29 -13.57
C GLU A 31 15.70 -1.56 -13.72
N ARG A 32 16.33 -2.73 -13.80
CA ARG A 32 15.60 -4.01 -13.79
C ARG A 32 14.84 -4.23 -12.49
N ALA A 33 15.45 -3.90 -11.35
CA ALA A 33 14.80 -4.03 -10.05
C ALA A 33 13.59 -3.08 -9.93
N LYS A 34 13.72 -1.83 -10.37
CA LYS A 34 12.61 -0.87 -10.45
C LYS A 34 11.47 -1.41 -11.31
N LYS A 35 11.79 -1.95 -12.49
CA LYS A 35 10.79 -2.52 -13.38
C LYS A 35 10.06 -3.70 -12.73
N ILE A 36 10.79 -4.62 -12.10
CA ILE A 36 10.18 -5.75 -11.38
C ILE A 36 9.29 -5.27 -10.25
N MET A 37 9.70 -4.23 -9.51
CA MET A 37 8.89 -3.62 -8.46
C MET A 37 7.61 -3.01 -9.03
N SER A 38 7.71 -2.20 -10.10
CA SER A 38 6.55 -1.60 -10.77
C SER A 38 5.58 -2.66 -11.29
N ASP A 39 6.08 -3.71 -11.96
CA ASP A 39 5.26 -4.83 -12.44
C ASP A 39 4.54 -5.54 -11.26
N LYS A 40 5.22 -5.72 -10.13
CA LYS A 40 4.62 -6.32 -8.92
C LYS A 40 3.60 -5.40 -8.25
N CYS A 41 3.84 -4.10 -8.20
CA CYS A 41 2.87 -3.12 -7.71
C CYS A 41 1.61 -3.11 -8.60
N ALA A 42 1.78 -3.11 -9.92
CA ALA A 42 0.66 -3.18 -10.86
C ALA A 42 -0.15 -4.48 -10.70
N GLU A 43 0.52 -5.64 -10.55
CA GLU A 43 -0.14 -6.92 -10.28
C GLU A 43 -0.93 -6.90 -8.97
N TYR A 44 -0.39 -6.28 -7.94
CA TYR A 44 -1.05 -6.15 -6.65
C TYR A 44 -2.25 -5.22 -6.75
N LYS A 45 -2.10 -4.02 -7.34
CA LYS A 45 -3.19 -3.07 -7.54
C LYS A 45 -4.35 -3.71 -8.31
N ALA A 46 -4.05 -4.40 -9.41
CA ALA A 46 -5.08 -5.08 -10.19
C ALA A 46 -5.90 -6.12 -9.40
N LYS A 47 -5.33 -6.68 -8.35
CA LYS A 47 -6.02 -7.62 -7.45
C LYS A 47 -6.77 -6.92 -6.33
N THR A 48 -6.23 -5.82 -5.83
CA THR A 48 -6.71 -5.16 -4.61
C THR A 48 -7.74 -4.07 -4.92
N ASP A 49 -7.58 -3.35 -6.04
CA ASP A 49 -8.50 -2.27 -6.40
C ASP A 49 -9.97 -2.73 -6.50
N PRO A 50 -10.31 -3.88 -7.14
CA PRO A 50 -11.69 -4.35 -7.16
C PRO A 50 -12.25 -4.62 -5.76
N TYR A 51 -11.41 -5.16 -4.87
CA TYR A 51 -11.80 -5.41 -3.48
C TYR A 51 -12.04 -4.10 -2.72
N ILE A 52 -11.16 -3.10 -2.89
CA ILE A 52 -11.34 -1.77 -2.29
C ILE A 52 -12.65 -1.15 -2.76
N TYR A 53 -12.96 -1.21 -4.07
CA TYR A 53 -14.22 -0.69 -4.60
C TYR A 53 -15.44 -1.38 -3.99
N GLU A 54 -15.43 -2.70 -3.88
CA GLU A 54 -16.53 -3.47 -3.29
C GLU A 54 -16.74 -3.11 -1.81
N GLU A 55 -15.66 -2.96 -1.04
CA GLU A 55 -15.75 -2.57 0.37
C GLU A 55 -16.21 -1.12 0.54
N MET A 56 -15.78 -0.19 -0.34
CA MET A 56 -16.27 1.18 -0.33
C MET A 56 -17.77 1.25 -0.60
N GLU A 57 -18.27 0.57 -1.65
CA GLU A 57 -19.71 0.49 -1.92
C GLU A 57 -20.50 -0.10 -0.74
N ARG A 58 -19.92 -1.10 -0.09
CA ARG A 58 -20.53 -1.71 1.10
C ARG A 58 -20.59 -0.73 2.28
N LEU A 59 -19.54 0.04 2.52
CA LEU A 59 -19.50 1.05 3.57
C LEU A 59 -20.48 2.18 3.30
N GLU A 60 -20.58 2.67 2.06
CA GLU A 60 -21.56 3.67 1.66
C GLU A 60 -23.01 3.18 1.89
N ALA A 61 -23.28 1.93 1.51
CA ALA A 61 -24.59 1.33 1.75
C ALA A 61 -24.92 1.16 3.24
N LEU A 62 -23.90 0.87 4.07
CA LEU A 62 -24.05 0.79 5.53
C LEU A 62 -24.28 2.17 6.15
N GLU A 63 -23.55 3.19 5.68
CA GLU A 63 -23.75 4.58 6.11
C GLU A 63 -25.18 5.03 5.85
N LEU A 64 -25.68 4.81 4.62
CA LEU A 64 -27.04 5.17 4.23
C LEU A 64 -28.07 4.49 5.14
N ARG A 65 -27.94 3.17 5.36
CA ARG A 65 -28.85 2.42 6.26
C ARG A 65 -28.77 2.95 7.70
N HIS A 66 -27.59 3.30 8.14
CA HIS A 66 -27.40 3.83 9.50
C HIS A 66 -28.02 5.22 9.67
N LYS A 67 -27.87 6.07 8.66
CA LYS A 67 -28.56 7.36 8.58
C LYS A 67 -30.08 7.18 8.61
N ASP A 68 -30.62 6.34 7.74
CA ASP A 68 -32.07 6.09 7.69
C ASP A 68 -32.60 5.59 9.02
N ALA A 69 -31.94 4.61 9.64
CA ALA A 69 -32.39 4.04 10.92
C ALA A 69 -32.33 5.03 12.07
N GLN A 70 -31.28 5.86 12.13
CA GLN A 70 -31.10 6.80 13.23
C GLN A 70 -31.85 8.12 13.03
N LEU A 71 -31.92 8.60 11.80
CA LEU A 71 -32.53 9.90 11.51
C LEU A 71 -34.06 9.85 11.46
N THR A 72 -34.66 8.70 11.17
CA THR A 72 -36.11 8.50 11.22
C THR A 72 -36.73 8.87 12.57
N LEU A 73 -35.99 8.67 13.65
CA LEU A 73 -36.44 9.04 15.00
C LEU A 73 -36.59 10.56 15.20
N PHE A 74 -35.88 11.36 14.40
CA PHE A 74 -35.94 12.83 14.49
C PHE A 74 -37.04 13.43 13.63
N ASP A 75 -37.66 12.66 12.73
CA ASP A 75 -38.72 13.12 11.83
C ASP A 75 -40.12 13.15 12.49
N LEU A 76 -40.18 12.96 13.80
CA LEU A 76 -41.41 12.97 14.58
C LEU A 76 -42.01 14.38 14.76
N GLY A 77 -41.48 15.41 14.10
CA GLY A 77 -42.03 16.77 14.10
C GLY A 77 -41.90 17.52 15.43
N ILE A 78 -40.98 17.13 16.30
CA ILE A 78 -40.74 17.76 17.58
C ILE A 78 -39.90 19.04 17.37
N PRO A 79 -40.35 20.22 17.83
CA PRO A 79 -39.59 21.45 17.67
C PRO A 79 -38.18 21.38 18.28
N GLY A 80 -37.16 21.81 17.52
CA GLY A 80 -35.75 21.81 17.95
C GLY A 80 -35.01 20.50 17.69
N MET A 81 -35.66 19.50 17.14
CA MET A 81 -35.00 18.22 16.75
C MET A 81 -34.17 18.33 15.46
N GLU A 82 -34.48 19.28 14.58
CA GLU A 82 -33.75 19.48 13.32
C GLU A 82 -32.24 19.72 13.52
N ARG A 83 -31.91 20.55 14.52
CA ARG A 83 -30.50 20.79 14.86
C ARG A 83 -29.80 19.51 15.33
N LYS A 84 -30.45 18.74 16.20
CA LYS A 84 -29.93 17.46 16.69
C LYS A 84 -29.81 16.44 15.57
N LYS A 85 -30.76 16.43 14.62
CA LYS A 85 -30.71 15.59 13.43
C LYS A 85 -29.45 15.91 12.62
N SER A 86 -29.20 17.19 12.32
CA SER A 86 -28.03 17.63 11.55
C SER A 86 -26.70 17.36 12.29
N GLU A 87 -26.66 17.51 13.61
CA GLU A 87 -25.48 17.17 14.42
C GLU A 87 -25.22 15.66 14.37
N LYS A 88 -26.24 14.82 14.47
CA LYS A 88 -26.13 13.36 14.40
C LYS A 88 -25.74 12.87 13.01
N GLU A 89 -26.28 13.48 11.97
CA GLU A 89 -25.91 13.18 10.59
C GLU A 89 -24.42 13.41 10.34
N ARG A 90 -23.88 14.55 10.77
CA ARG A 90 -22.46 14.87 10.66
C ARG A 90 -21.58 13.91 11.46
N GLU A 91 -22.04 13.49 12.63
CA GLU A 91 -21.32 12.50 13.44
C GLU A 91 -21.21 11.16 12.71
N ILE A 92 -22.29 10.70 12.10
CA ILE A 92 -22.33 9.47 11.30
C ILE A 92 -21.38 9.59 10.10
N GLU A 93 -21.49 10.67 9.33
CA GLU A 93 -20.62 10.95 8.18
C GLU A 93 -19.15 10.94 8.58
N ALA A 94 -18.79 11.60 9.67
CA ALA A 94 -17.40 11.64 10.14
C ALA A 94 -16.85 10.24 10.52
N ILE A 95 -17.68 9.40 11.13
CA ILE A 95 -17.29 8.04 11.50
C ILE A 95 -17.02 7.20 10.24
N PHE A 96 -17.93 7.22 9.27
CA PHE A 96 -17.80 6.44 8.05
C PHE A 96 -16.67 6.97 7.16
N SER A 97 -16.53 8.29 7.01
CA SER A 97 -15.41 8.89 6.26
C SER A 97 -14.06 8.48 6.84
N ASN A 98 -13.87 8.59 8.15
CA ASN A 98 -12.63 8.18 8.81
C ASN A 98 -12.33 6.70 8.60
N PHE A 99 -13.37 5.85 8.58
CA PHE A 99 -13.18 4.41 8.36
C PHE A 99 -12.81 4.10 6.91
N MET A 100 -13.47 4.76 5.94
CA MET A 100 -13.13 4.63 4.51
C MET A 100 -11.71 5.11 4.22
N ASP A 101 -11.30 6.25 4.79
CA ASP A 101 -9.95 6.78 4.63
C ASP A 101 -8.91 5.83 5.22
N TRP A 102 -9.16 5.29 6.40
CA TRP A 102 -8.27 4.31 7.03
C TRP A 102 -8.13 3.03 6.21
N GLU A 103 -9.23 2.51 5.66
CA GLU A 103 -9.21 1.29 4.84
C GLU A 103 -8.45 1.53 3.54
N LYS A 104 -8.69 2.66 2.88
CA LYS A 104 -7.98 3.08 1.68
C LYS A 104 -6.48 3.21 1.94
N ASP A 105 -6.09 3.94 2.97
CA ASP A 105 -4.68 4.14 3.35
C ASP A 105 -3.99 2.81 3.70
N THR A 106 -4.73 1.86 4.29
CA THR A 106 -4.20 0.53 4.67
C THR A 106 -3.93 -0.36 3.46
N LEU A 107 -4.77 -0.26 2.42
CA LEU A 107 -4.73 -1.13 1.24
C LEU A 107 -3.99 -0.50 0.06
N GLU A 108 -3.82 0.83 0.05
CA GLU A 108 -3.11 1.53 -1.01
C GLU A 108 -1.60 1.29 -0.91
N ILE A 109 -0.98 1.00 -2.06
CA ILE A 109 0.48 0.87 -2.16
C ILE A 109 1.04 2.11 -2.83
N GLU A 110 1.99 2.77 -2.14
CA GLU A 110 2.82 3.81 -2.72
C GLU A 110 3.92 3.22 -3.61
N GLU A 111 4.09 3.79 -4.81
CA GLU A 111 5.16 3.42 -5.74
C GLU A 111 6.48 4.12 -5.40
N ASN A 112 6.97 3.96 -4.17
CA ASN A 112 8.26 4.48 -3.72
C ASN A 112 9.26 3.33 -3.51
N PRO A 113 9.90 2.79 -4.57
CA PRO A 113 10.80 1.68 -4.44
C PRO A 113 12.07 2.10 -3.67
N TYR A 114 12.33 1.46 -2.54
CA TYR A 114 13.60 1.55 -1.85
C TYR A 114 14.48 0.37 -2.26
N ILE A 115 15.55 0.65 -3.02
CA ILE A 115 16.49 -0.36 -3.48
C ILE A 115 17.82 -0.17 -2.75
N ARG A 116 18.26 -1.21 -2.04
CA ARG A 116 19.57 -1.25 -1.37
C ARG A 116 20.39 -2.43 -1.90
N ILE A 117 21.55 -2.14 -2.45
CA ILE A 117 22.50 -3.17 -2.83
C ILE A 117 23.30 -3.58 -1.59
N ILE A 118 23.15 -4.84 -1.18
CA ILE A 118 23.77 -5.37 0.03
C ILE A 118 25.13 -5.99 -0.29
N ALA A 119 25.25 -6.64 -1.43
CA ALA A 119 26.46 -7.32 -1.85
C ALA A 119 26.53 -7.50 -3.37
N VAL A 120 27.72 -7.53 -3.90
CA VAL A 120 28.02 -7.95 -5.27
C VAL A 120 28.93 -9.17 -5.19
N VAL A 121 28.51 -10.27 -5.78
CA VAL A 121 29.28 -11.54 -5.77
C VAL A 121 29.80 -11.79 -7.18
N THR A 122 31.12 -11.92 -7.31
CA THR A 122 31.76 -12.30 -8.58
C THR A 122 32.22 -13.75 -8.49
N GLY A 123 31.85 -14.56 -9.50
CA GLY A 123 32.37 -15.93 -9.64
C GLY A 123 33.64 -15.93 -10.49
N VAL A 124 34.65 -16.62 -10.03
CA VAL A 124 35.79 -16.99 -10.89
C VAL A 124 35.41 -18.29 -11.59
N ARG A 125 35.38 -18.27 -12.92
CA ARG A 125 35.30 -19.51 -13.72
C ARG A 125 36.69 -20.09 -13.90
#